data_e3d0196bcb8966f27fd2207135beff14
#
_entry.id   e3d0196bcb8966f27fd2207135beff14
#
_cell.length_a   1.000
_cell.length_b   1.000
_cell.length_c   1.000
_cell.angle_alpha   90.00
_cell.angle_beta   90.00
_cell.angle_gamma   90.00
#
_symmetry.space_group_name_H-M   'P 1'
#
loop_
_entity.id
_entity.type
_entity.pdbx_description
1 polymer ?
#
loop_
_entity_poly.entity_id
_entity_poly.type
_entity_poly.pdbx_seq_one_letter_code
_entity_poly.pdbx_strand_id
1 'polypeptide(L)'
;MCSSDLNMGEVELATVSFGQSFQITPVQLAATVSSLINGGRRVTPHFGVAVLNPDRTEGEKLIFPVKEGIVSEETSKEIREILETVVSQGSGKNAKIEGYAIGGKTATSQTLPRSANRYISSFLGFAPAEDPQILGLCIIHDPKGIYYGGTVAAPVIRGIFENILPYLGIEKSDVSDFSAEGN
;
A
#
# COMPACT_ATOMS: atom_id res chain seq x y z
N MET A 1 -11.73 -6.38 15.02
CA MET A 1 -12.57 -7.59 15.03
C MET A 1 -12.52 -8.15 13.61
N CYS A 2 -11.68 -9.16 13.36
CA CYS A 2 -11.87 -9.99 12.18
C CYS A 2 -13.07 -10.87 12.49
N SER A 3 -14.21 -10.58 11.89
CA SER A 3 -15.34 -11.49 11.95
C SER A 3 -14.95 -12.74 11.16
N SER A 4 -14.76 -13.87 11.88
CA SER A 4 -14.58 -15.18 11.28
C SER A 4 -15.88 -15.74 10.68
N ASP A 5 -16.95 -14.99 10.77
CA ASP A 5 -18.28 -15.35 10.28
C ASP A 5 -18.62 -14.53 9.04
N LEU A 6 -17.81 -14.68 8.00
CA LEU A 6 -18.19 -14.19 6.68
C LEU A 6 -19.23 -15.13 6.06
N ASN A 7 -20.48 -15.02 6.52
CA ASN A 7 -21.63 -15.41 5.71
C ASN A 7 -21.75 -14.42 4.54
N MET A 8 -20.83 -14.57 3.57
CA MET A 8 -20.88 -13.78 2.35
C MET A 8 -21.95 -14.37 1.42
N GLY A 9 -22.97 -13.57 1.14
CA GLY A 9 -23.89 -13.84 0.06
C GLY A 9 -23.24 -13.55 -1.31
N GLU A 10 -23.93 -13.86 -2.39
CA GLU A 10 -23.43 -13.63 -3.74
C GLU A 10 -23.14 -12.14 -4.03
N VAL A 11 -23.94 -11.24 -3.46
CA VAL A 11 -23.75 -9.78 -3.62
C VAL A 11 -22.51 -9.29 -2.89
N GLU A 12 -22.29 -9.74 -1.66
CA GLU A 12 -21.09 -9.41 -0.89
C GLU A 12 -19.83 -9.94 -1.57
N LEU A 13 -19.87 -11.19 -2.06
CA LEU A 13 -18.77 -11.79 -2.79
C LEU A 13 -18.42 -10.98 -4.04
N ALA A 14 -19.43 -10.60 -4.83
CA ALA A 14 -19.24 -9.76 -6.01
C ALA A 14 -18.68 -8.39 -5.65
N THR A 15 -19.15 -7.74 -4.58
CA THR A 15 -18.71 -6.40 -4.20
C THR A 15 -17.32 -6.40 -3.57
N VAL A 16 -16.95 -7.43 -2.82
CA VAL A 16 -15.60 -7.60 -2.27
C VAL A 16 -14.54 -7.73 -3.37
N SER A 17 -14.88 -8.35 -4.51
CA SER A 17 -13.95 -8.51 -5.62
C SER A 17 -13.40 -7.19 -6.19
N PHE A 18 -14.13 -6.08 -6.03
CA PHE A 18 -13.67 -4.74 -6.39
C PHE A 18 -13.49 -3.79 -5.18
N GLY A 19 -13.35 -4.35 -3.98
CA GLY A 19 -12.93 -3.60 -2.79
C GLY A 19 -14.06 -2.92 -2.01
N GLN A 20 -15.29 -3.44 -2.09
CA GLN A 20 -16.44 -2.93 -1.34
C GLN A 20 -16.94 -3.94 -0.31
N SER A 21 -17.83 -3.52 0.60
CA SER A 21 -18.55 -4.38 1.56
C SER A 21 -17.68 -5.10 2.59
N PHE A 22 -16.47 -4.63 2.87
CA PHE A 22 -15.67 -5.13 3.99
C PHE A 22 -15.02 -4.00 4.79
N GLN A 23 -14.63 -4.30 6.02
CA GLN A 23 -13.91 -3.38 6.88
C GLN A 23 -12.57 -3.99 7.30
N ILE A 24 -11.51 -3.20 7.24
CA ILE A 24 -10.17 -3.60 7.59
C ILE A 24 -9.46 -2.44 8.30
N THR A 25 -8.62 -2.73 9.28
CA THR A 25 -7.82 -1.68 9.89
C THR A 25 -6.69 -1.24 8.95
N PRO A 26 -6.22 0.03 9.02
CA PRO A 26 -5.11 0.50 8.20
C PRO A 26 -3.85 -0.38 8.30
N VAL A 27 -3.52 -0.84 9.50
CA VAL A 27 -2.35 -1.72 9.74
C VAL A 27 -2.55 -3.09 9.08
N GLN A 28 -3.75 -3.68 9.17
CA GLN A 28 -4.03 -4.94 8.49
C GLN A 28 -3.98 -4.79 6.98
N LEU A 29 -4.50 -3.68 6.43
CA LEU A 29 -4.42 -3.41 5.00
C LEU A 29 -2.96 -3.28 4.56
N ALA A 30 -2.16 -2.48 5.25
CA ALA A 30 -0.75 -2.30 4.96
C ALA A 30 0.02 -3.64 5.03
N ALA A 31 -0.17 -4.44 6.08
CA ALA A 31 0.47 -5.75 6.22
C ALA A 31 0.03 -6.74 5.12
N THR A 32 -1.24 -6.70 4.71
CA THR A 32 -1.76 -7.56 3.64
C THR A 32 -1.16 -7.16 2.29
N VAL A 33 -1.22 -5.87 1.93
CA VAL A 33 -0.65 -5.42 0.66
C VAL A 33 0.87 -5.62 0.64
N SER A 34 1.57 -5.35 1.76
CA SER A 34 3.00 -5.66 1.87
C SER A 34 3.29 -7.11 1.49
N SER A 35 2.47 -8.06 1.97
CA SER A 35 2.68 -9.48 1.64
C SER A 35 2.42 -9.84 0.17
N LEU A 36 1.71 -9.01 -0.56
CA LEU A 36 1.45 -9.22 -1.99
C LEU A 36 2.59 -8.70 -2.88
N ILE A 37 3.37 -7.73 -2.39
CA ILE A 37 4.39 -7.03 -3.19
C ILE A 37 5.83 -7.36 -2.78
N ASN A 38 6.03 -8.14 -1.73
CA ASN A 38 7.36 -8.49 -1.16
C ASN A 38 7.72 -9.97 -1.33
N GLY A 39 7.22 -10.64 -2.36
CA GLY A 39 7.47 -12.07 -2.59
C GLY A 39 6.61 -13.00 -1.73
N GLY A 40 5.45 -12.57 -1.26
CA GLY A 40 4.53 -13.41 -0.50
C GLY A 40 4.89 -13.56 0.99
N ARG A 41 5.63 -12.63 1.56
CA ARG A 41 6.07 -12.66 2.97
C ARG A 41 5.20 -11.76 3.84
N ARG A 42 4.35 -12.35 4.66
CA ARG A 42 3.52 -11.60 5.61
C ARG A 42 4.30 -11.35 6.91
N VAL A 43 4.75 -10.12 7.09
CA VAL A 43 5.42 -9.66 8.30
C VAL A 43 4.40 -9.32 9.40
N THR A 44 4.83 -9.44 10.67
CA THR A 44 4.06 -8.97 11.82
C THR A 44 4.37 -7.50 12.07
N PRO A 45 3.42 -6.56 11.87
CA PRO A 45 3.66 -5.14 12.15
C PRO A 45 4.02 -4.90 13.62
N HIS A 46 5.07 -4.13 13.88
CA HIS A 46 5.54 -3.81 15.23
C HIS A 46 6.29 -2.46 15.23
N PHE A 47 6.38 -1.83 16.39
CA PHE A 47 7.14 -0.60 16.59
C PHE A 47 8.46 -0.84 17.34
N GLY A 48 8.46 -1.81 18.27
CA GLY A 48 9.68 -2.16 19.03
C GLY A 48 10.59 -3.04 18.18
N VAL A 49 11.89 -2.76 18.19
CA VAL A 49 12.91 -3.55 17.47
C VAL A 49 13.88 -4.24 18.43
N ALA A 50 14.08 -3.65 19.61
CA ALA A 50 14.95 -4.21 20.64
C ALA A 50 14.56 -3.68 22.01
N VAL A 51 14.92 -4.42 23.06
CA VAL A 51 14.93 -3.96 24.44
C VAL A 51 16.38 -3.58 24.78
N LEU A 52 16.60 -2.33 25.17
CA LEU A 52 17.93 -1.86 25.54
C LEU A 52 18.21 -2.15 27.03
N ASN A 53 19.49 -2.36 27.34
CA ASN A 53 19.97 -2.37 28.71
C ASN A 53 19.80 -0.98 29.38
N PRO A 54 19.88 -0.89 30.74
CA PRO A 54 19.76 0.40 31.44
C PRO A 54 20.82 1.45 31.02
N ASP A 55 21.99 1.00 30.58
CA ASP A 55 23.09 1.82 30.06
C ASP A 55 22.93 2.21 28.59
N ARG A 56 21.76 1.84 27.96
CA ARG A 56 21.43 2.05 26.53
C ARG A 56 22.31 1.30 25.55
N THR A 57 23.06 0.32 25.99
CA THR A 57 23.74 -0.63 25.09
C THR A 57 22.75 -1.60 24.45
N GLU A 58 23.15 -2.27 23.35
CA GLU A 58 22.29 -3.27 22.72
C GLU A 58 21.91 -4.36 23.71
N GLY A 59 20.59 -4.51 23.90
CA GLY A 59 20.00 -5.59 24.66
C GLY A 59 19.44 -6.69 23.75
N GLU A 60 18.29 -7.21 24.09
CA GLU A 60 17.65 -8.28 23.33
C GLU A 60 16.92 -7.73 22.11
N LYS A 61 17.23 -8.25 20.89
CA LYS A 61 16.45 -7.98 19.68
C LYS A 61 15.12 -8.72 19.73
N LEU A 62 14.06 -7.99 19.43
CA LEU A 62 12.73 -8.57 19.33
C LEU A 62 12.58 -9.29 17.98
N ILE A 63 12.16 -10.55 18.02
CA ILE A 63 11.92 -11.38 16.84
C ILE A 63 10.43 -11.54 16.64
N PHE A 64 9.96 -11.21 15.46
CA PHE A 64 8.56 -11.32 15.11
C PHE A 64 8.36 -12.36 14.01
N PRO A 65 7.28 -13.17 14.08
CA PRO A 65 7.05 -14.20 13.09
C PRO A 65 6.75 -13.61 11.71
N VAL A 66 7.30 -14.25 10.70
CA VAL A 66 7.00 -14.00 9.28
C VAL A 66 6.32 -15.25 8.73
N LYS A 67 5.21 -15.09 8.03
CA LYS A 67 4.53 -16.18 7.33
C LYS A 67 4.88 -16.09 5.84
N GLU A 68 5.50 -17.12 5.29
CA GLU A 68 5.88 -17.23 3.89
C GLU A 68 4.74 -17.83 3.05
N GLY A 69 4.83 -17.64 1.73
CA GLY A 69 3.95 -18.32 0.76
C GLY A 69 2.52 -17.79 0.74
N ILE A 70 2.30 -16.52 1.01
CA ILE A 70 0.97 -15.89 0.85
C ILE A 70 0.58 -15.84 -0.62
N VAL A 71 1.53 -15.49 -1.50
CA VAL A 71 1.48 -15.62 -2.95
C VAL A 71 2.85 -16.08 -3.44
N SER A 72 2.94 -16.55 -4.68
CA SER A 72 4.24 -16.87 -5.30
C SER A 72 5.03 -15.59 -5.62
N GLU A 73 6.35 -15.70 -5.77
CA GLU A 73 7.19 -14.58 -6.20
C GLU A 73 6.77 -14.05 -7.59
N GLU A 74 6.42 -14.97 -8.50
CA GLU A 74 5.91 -14.63 -9.82
C GLU A 74 4.63 -13.79 -9.75
N THR A 75 3.64 -14.24 -8.97
CA THR A 75 2.40 -13.47 -8.74
C THR A 75 2.69 -12.13 -8.06
N SER A 76 3.63 -12.09 -7.12
CA SER A 76 4.04 -10.86 -6.47
C SER A 76 4.64 -9.86 -7.47
N LYS A 77 5.47 -10.34 -8.39
CA LYS A 77 6.05 -9.53 -9.48
C LYS A 77 4.96 -8.97 -10.40
N GLU A 78 4.04 -9.81 -10.86
CA GLU A 78 2.91 -9.37 -11.70
C GLU A 78 2.06 -8.29 -11.00
N ILE A 79 1.79 -8.46 -9.70
CA ILE A 79 1.05 -7.47 -8.91
C ILE A 79 1.79 -6.13 -8.87
N ARG A 80 3.11 -6.13 -8.66
CA ARG A 80 3.93 -4.91 -8.65
C ARG A 80 3.87 -4.19 -10.00
N GLU A 81 4.00 -4.92 -11.11
CA GLU A 81 3.92 -4.38 -12.47
C GLU A 81 2.54 -3.75 -12.75
N ILE A 82 1.46 -4.44 -12.41
CA ILE A 82 0.10 -3.91 -12.55
C ILE A 82 -0.08 -2.65 -11.70
N LEU A 83 0.39 -2.65 -10.45
CA LEU A 83 0.24 -1.50 -9.55
C LEU A 83 1.13 -0.33 -9.95
N GLU A 84 2.27 -0.57 -10.62
CA GLU A 84 3.08 0.49 -11.22
C GLU A 84 2.32 1.17 -12.35
N THR A 85 1.65 0.43 -13.25
CA THR A 85 0.86 1.02 -14.34
C THR A 85 -0.30 1.90 -13.84
N VAL A 86 -0.82 1.64 -12.65
CA VAL A 86 -1.82 2.51 -12.00
C VAL A 86 -1.26 3.91 -11.73
N VAL A 87 0.03 4.00 -11.41
CA VAL A 87 0.70 5.28 -11.13
C VAL A 87 1.27 5.89 -12.41
N SER A 88 1.92 5.12 -13.26
CA SER A 88 2.53 5.64 -14.48
C SER A 88 1.51 6.12 -15.51
N GLN A 89 0.37 5.41 -15.65
CA GLN A 89 -0.62 5.62 -16.71
C GLN A 89 -2.06 5.78 -16.21
N GLY A 90 -2.34 5.41 -14.96
CA GLY A 90 -3.71 5.25 -14.45
C GLY A 90 -4.16 6.33 -13.47
N SER A 91 -5.09 5.93 -12.60
CA SER A 91 -5.75 6.80 -11.61
C SER A 91 -4.82 7.31 -10.49
N GLY A 92 -3.65 6.69 -10.33
CA GLY A 92 -2.63 7.05 -9.34
C GLY A 92 -1.59 8.05 -9.82
N LYS A 93 -1.71 8.61 -11.02
CA LYS A 93 -0.71 9.47 -11.66
C LYS A 93 -0.22 10.66 -10.81
N ASN A 94 -1.02 11.13 -9.87
CA ASN A 94 -0.63 12.20 -8.96
C ASN A 94 0.38 11.75 -7.88
N ALA A 95 0.66 10.45 -7.77
CA ALA A 95 1.73 9.91 -6.94
C ALA A 95 3.04 9.70 -7.71
N LYS A 96 3.07 9.96 -9.03
CA LYS A 96 4.27 9.78 -9.86
C LYS A 96 5.39 10.71 -9.40
N ILE A 97 6.60 10.17 -9.28
CA ILE A 97 7.83 10.89 -8.94
C ILE A 97 8.84 10.62 -10.05
N GLU A 98 9.44 11.66 -10.60
CA GLU A 98 10.41 11.52 -11.67
C GLU A 98 11.69 10.83 -11.17
N GLY A 99 12.12 9.81 -11.91
CA GLY A 99 13.27 8.99 -11.57
C GLY A 99 13.00 7.90 -10.52
N TYR A 100 11.72 7.66 -10.15
CA TYR A 100 11.36 6.55 -9.27
C TYR A 100 10.16 5.78 -9.84
N ALA A 101 10.27 4.46 -9.89
CA ALA A 101 9.13 3.60 -10.19
C ALA A 101 8.27 3.47 -8.92
N ILE A 102 7.06 4.03 -8.97
CA ILE A 102 6.10 4.01 -7.86
C ILE A 102 4.95 3.10 -8.23
N GLY A 103 4.67 2.11 -7.39
CA GLY A 103 3.44 1.33 -7.50
C GLY A 103 2.38 1.84 -6.52
N GLY A 104 1.10 1.62 -6.83
CA GLY A 104 0.05 2.04 -5.91
C GLY A 104 -1.37 1.80 -6.37
N LYS A 105 -2.32 2.04 -5.44
CA LYS A 105 -3.76 1.90 -5.69
C LYS A 105 -4.54 3.00 -5.02
N THR A 106 -5.42 3.62 -5.79
CA THR A 106 -6.43 4.59 -5.31
C THR A 106 -7.65 3.85 -4.77
N ALA A 107 -8.28 4.39 -3.75
CA ALA A 107 -9.61 3.97 -3.34
C ALA A 107 -10.46 5.17 -2.90
N THR A 108 -11.77 5.03 -3.09
CA THR A 108 -12.76 5.99 -2.65
C THR A 108 -14.02 5.21 -2.28
N SER A 109 -14.43 5.28 -1.03
CA SER A 109 -15.65 4.62 -0.56
C SER A 109 -16.60 5.60 0.10
N GLN A 110 -17.88 5.43 -0.14
CA GLN A 110 -18.92 6.21 0.52
C GLN A 110 -19.26 5.57 1.87
N THR A 111 -19.34 6.38 2.93
CA THR A 111 -19.71 5.91 4.26
C THR A 111 -21.23 5.77 4.42
N LEU A 112 -21.63 4.97 5.40
CA LEU A 112 -23.04 4.88 5.79
C LEU A 112 -23.40 5.95 6.85
N PRO A 113 -24.65 6.47 6.87
CA PRO A 113 -25.67 6.27 5.84
C PRO A 113 -25.31 7.03 4.56
N ARG A 114 -25.62 6.49 3.40
CA ARG A 114 -25.29 7.13 2.10
C ARG A 114 -25.88 8.52 1.92
N SER A 115 -27.01 8.79 2.61
CA SER A 115 -27.66 10.11 2.65
C SER A 115 -26.77 11.21 3.25
N ALA A 116 -25.77 10.85 4.07
CA ALA A 116 -24.82 11.81 4.62
C ALA A 116 -23.79 12.31 3.59
N ASN A 117 -23.72 11.67 2.42
CA ASN A 117 -22.83 12.02 1.30
C ASN A 117 -21.36 12.23 1.73
N ARG A 118 -20.87 11.38 2.65
CA ARG A 118 -19.50 11.43 3.17
C ARG A 118 -18.67 10.31 2.57
N TYR A 119 -17.40 10.60 2.33
CA TYR A 119 -16.46 9.68 1.67
C TYR A 119 -15.20 9.45 2.52
N ILE A 120 -14.59 8.29 2.31
CA ILE A 120 -13.23 7.99 2.73
C ILE A 120 -12.41 7.83 1.46
N SER A 121 -11.39 8.67 1.34
CA SER A 121 -10.49 8.69 0.19
C SER A 121 -9.14 8.20 0.60
N SER A 122 -8.58 7.26 -0.14
CA SER A 122 -7.27 6.73 0.21
C SER A 122 -6.39 6.46 -1.00
N PHE A 123 -5.10 6.43 -0.74
CA PHE A 123 -4.08 5.97 -1.65
C PHE A 123 -3.05 5.18 -0.88
N LEU A 124 -2.75 3.99 -1.38
CA LEU A 124 -1.65 3.17 -0.92
C LEU A 124 -0.60 3.20 -2.02
N GLY A 125 0.63 3.54 -1.66
CA GLY A 125 1.76 3.56 -2.58
C GLY A 125 2.94 2.79 -2.01
N PHE A 126 3.83 2.29 -2.87
CA PHE A 126 5.07 1.65 -2.50
C PHE A 126 6.18 2.00 -3.48
N ALA A 127 7.40 1.92 -3.04
CA ALA A 127 8.58 2.23 -3.83
C ALA A 127 9.84 1.50 -3.33
N PRO A 128 10.82 1.21 -4.23
CA PRO A 128 10.69 1.12 -5.68
C PRO A 128 9.67 0.06 -6.10
N ALA A 129 9.09 0.14 -7.30
CA ALA A 129 8.07 -0.83 -7.69
C ALA A 129 8.67 -2.23 -7.95
N GLU A 130 9.90 -2.29 -8.43
CA GLU A 130 10.65 -3.53 -8.70
C GLU A 130 11.08 -4.27 -7.42
N ASP A 131 11.51 -3.51 -6.40
CA ASP A 131 11.96 -4.05 -5.11
C ASP A 131 11.45 -3.16 -3.96
N PRO A 132 10.21 -3.33 -3.49
CA PRO A 132 9.59 -2.45 -2.53
C PRO A 132 10.30 -2.38 -1.18
N GLN A 133 10.85 -1.22 -0.85
CA GLN A 133 11.51 -0.92 0.42
C GLN A 133 10.59 -0.18 1.39
N ILE A 134 9.61 0.54 0.86
CA ILE A 134 8.67 1.35 1.64
C ILE A 134 7.25 1.20 1.11
N LEU A 135 6.30 1.18 2.03
CA LEU A 135 4.88 1.25 1.74
C LEU A 135 4.26 2.38 2.55
N GLY A 136 3.51 3.25 1.89
CA GLY A 136 2.78 4.36 2.48
C GLY A 136 1.27 4.23 2.25
N LEU A 137 0.49 4.50 3.29
CA LEU A 137 -0.98 4.52 3.22
C LEU A 137 -1.50 5.86 3.74
N CYS A 138 -2.16 6.62 2.88
CA CYS A 138 -2.86 7.84 3.22
C CYS A 138 -4.37 7.60 3.20
N ILE A 139 -5.05 7.94 4.30
CA ILE A 139 -6.51 7.83 4.43
C ILE A 139 -7.05 9.19 4.87
N ILE A 140 -7.97 9.75 4.10
CA ILE A 140 -8.61 11.04 4.37
C ILE A 140 -10.09 10.80 4.59
N HIS A 141 -10.57 11.11 5.79
CA HIS A 141 -11.97 11.00 6.16
C HIS A 141 -12.72 12.29 5.83
N ASP A 142 -13.84 12.15 5.16
CA ASP A 142 -14.79 13.23 4.84
C ASP A 142 -14.13 14.47 4.19
N PRO A 143 -13.33 14.28 3.12
CA PRO A 143 -12.74 15.41 2.42
C PRO A 143 -13.84 16.33 1.88
N LYS A 144 -13.61 17.65 1.94
CA LYS A 144 -14.57 18.64 1.43
C LYS A 144 -14.28 18.98 -0.02
N GLY A 145 -15.32 19.01 -0.84
CA GLY A 145 -15.20 19.26 -2.28
C GLY A 145 -14.81 18.01 -3.05
N ILE A 146 -13.59 17.96 -3.57
CA ILE A 146 -13.07 16.81 -4.32
C ILE A 146 -12.74 15.67 -3.34
N TYR A 147 -13.24 14.47 -3.62
CA TYR A 147 -13.13 13.31 -2.74
C TYR A 147 -12.48 12.08 -3.38
N TYR A 148 -11.91 12.19 -4.56
CA TYR A 148 -11.24 11.06 -5.21
C TYR A 148 -9.85 10.82 -4.61
N GLY A 149 -9.58 9.57 -4.17
CA GLY A 149 -8.30 9.20 -3.54
C GLY A 149 -7.07 9.54 -4.39
N GLY A 150 -7.15 9.35 -5.70
CA GLY A 150 -6.09 9.74 -6.63
C GLY A 150 -5.83 11.26 -6.70
N THR A 151 -6.80 12.07 -6.31
CA THR A 151 -6.68 13.53 -6.33
C THR A 151 -6.26 14.10 -4.98
N VAL A 152 -6.76 13.55 -3.88
CA VAL A 152 -6.52 14.13 -2.55
C VAL A 152 -5.50 13.35 -1.71
N ALA A 153 -5.39 12.03 -1.88
CA ALA A 153 -4.50 11.18 -1.07
C ALA A 153 -3.17 10.84 -1.79
N ALA A 154 -3.20 10.63 -3.11
CA ALA A 154 -2.00 10.31 -3.87
C ALA A 154 -0.91 11.41 -3.81
N PRO A 155 -1.23 12.72 -3.91
CA PRO A 155 -0.23 13.78 -3.74
C PRO A 155 0.43 13.80 -2.37
N VAL A 156 -0.27 13.37 -1.31
CA VAL A 156 0.30 13.28 0.05
C VAL A 156 1.39 12.23 0.09
N ILE A 157 1.12 11.03 -0.44
CA ILE A 157 2.13 9.96 -0.54
C ILE A 157 3.29 10.39 -1.41
N ARG A 158 3.02 11.06 -2.54
CA ARG A 158 4.08 11.64 -3.39
C ARG A 158 5.00 12.54 -2.57
N GLY A 159 4.46 13.54 -1.88
CA GLY A 159 5.26 14.48 -1.08
C GLY A 159 6.04 13.81 0.03
N ILE A 160 5.51 12.74 0.64
CA ILE A 160 6.22 11.94 1.64
C ILE A 160 7.38 11.19 0.96
N PHE A 161 7.13 10.50 -0.14
CA PHE A 161 8.14 9.70 -0.83
C PHE A 161 9.26 10.55 -1.45
N GLU A 162 8.95 11.72 -1.98
CA GLU A 162 9.95 12.67 -2.49
C GLU A 162 11.04 13.02 -1.43
N ASN A 163 10.67 12.99 -0.14
CA ASN A 163 11.60 13.24 0.96
C ASN A 163 12.23 11.96 1.51
N ILE A 164 11.48 10.88 1.60
CA ILE A 164 11.95 9.64 2.26
C ILE A 164 12.86 8.81 1.35
N LEU A 165 12.59 8.72 0.04
CA LEU A 165 13.37 7.89 -0.87
C LEU A 165 14.85 8.28 -0.90
N PRO A 166 15.22 9.58 -1.06
CA PRO A 166 16.61 10.00 -0.96
C PRO A 166 17.21 9.76 0.45
N TYR A 167 16.42 9.96 1.51
CA TYR A 167 16.87 9.73 2.88
C TYR A 167 17.21 8.26 3.15
N LEU A 168 16.48 7.33 2.54
CA LEU A 168 16.76 5.89 2.61
C LEU A 168 17.89 5.45 1.68
N GLY A 169 18.49 6.36 0.91
CA GLY A 169 19.54 6.04 -0.05
C GLY A 169 19.03 5.28 -1.28
N ILE A 170 17.75 5.35 -1.57
CA ILE A 170 17.16 4.74 -2.76
C ILE A 170 17.49 5.64 -3.94
N GLU A 171 18.28 5.13 -4.88
CA GLU A 171 18.73 5.87 -6.06
C GLU A 171 17.60 6.00 -7.08
N LYS A 172 17.66 7.08 -7.87
CA LYS A 172 16.78 7.23 -9.02
C LYS A 172 17.16 6.23 -10.10
N SER A 173 16.18 5.46 -10.58
CA SER A 173 16.36 4.64 -11.77
C SER A 173 16.14 5.48 -13.03
N ASP A 174 16.97 5.30 -14.05
CA ASP A 174 16.67 5.85 -15.37
C ASP A 174 15.42 5.14 -15.90
N VAL A 175 14.35 5.93 -16.04
CA VAL A 175 12.98 5.45 -16.39
C VAL A 175 12.91 4.83 -17.82
N SER A 176 14.04 4.67 -18.50
CA SER A 176 14.13 4.09 -19.85
C SER A 176 13.97 2.55 -19.90
N ASP A 177 14.11 1.82 -18.77
CA ASP A 177 14.24 0.36 -18.82
C ASP A 177 12.92 -0.43 -18.69
N PHE A 178 11.82 0.20 -18.26
CA PHE A 178 10.55 -0.51 -18.09
C PHE A 178 9.73 -0.73 -19.37
N SER A 179 10.13 -0.13 -20.51
CA SER A 179 9.38 -0.27 -21.77
C SER A 179 10.02 -1.23 -22.80
N ALA A 180 11.12 -1.87 -22.46
CA ALA A 180 11.93 -2.61 -23.46
C ALA A 180 11.80 -4.14 -23.45
N GLU A 181 11.15 -4.77 -22.49
CA GLU A 181 11.04 -6.25 -22.42
C GLU A 181 9.67 -6.83 -22.81
N GLY A 182 8.85 -6.07 -23.50
CA GLY A 182 7.52 -6.48 -23.94
C GLY A 182 7.32 -6.42 -25.46
N ASN A 183 8.16 -7.13 -26.25
CA ASN A 183 7.88 -7.45 -27.66
C ASN A 183 8.03 -8.94 -27.90
#